data_56f064963ee33006e52668276ec02948
#
_entry.id   56f064963ee33006e52668276ec02948
#
_cell.length_a   1.000
_cell.length_b   1.000
_cell.length_c   1.000
_cell.angle_alpha   90.00
_cell.angle_beta   90.00
_cell.angle_gamma   90.00
#
_symmetry.space_group_name_H-M   'P 1'
#
loop_
_entity.id
_entity.type
_entity.pdbx_description
1 polymer ?
#
loop_
_entity_poly.entity_id
_entity_poly.type
_entity_poly.pdbx_seq_one_letter_code
_entity_poly.pdbx_strand_id
1 'polypeptide(L)'
;MHKILVCNPRRNALLKEGSKSDKVDARKLSELLHAGMLRPVYHVENGLRTLRELARTYQTLSKDLNRVMNRIKALYRGWGIACAGTQVYAPRYREEWLQKIEHAGVRRRAELFYEQLDGLKALRRKVRPELLAESRKHKATKLLRKIPCIGPIRAARTRLFG
;
A
#
# COMPACT_ATOMS: atom_id res chain seq x y z
N MET A 1 -8.15 -1.44 -35.14
CA MET A 1 -7.62 -1.47 -33.74
C MET A 1 -8.40 -0.45 -32.91
N HIS A 2 -9.17 -0.86 -31.93
CA HIS A 2 -9.95 0.06 -31.10
C HIS A 2 -9.04 0.72 -30.06
N LYS A 3 -9.04 2.07 -30.01
CA LYS A 3 -8.26 2.84 -29.02
C LYS A 3 -9.11 3.02 -27.76
N ILE A 4 -8.69 2.46 -26.64
CA ILE A 4 -9.33 2.66 -25.34
C ILE A 4 -8.75 3.92 -24.69
N LEU A 5 -9.62 4.85 -24.30
CA LEU A 5 -9.27 6.09 -23.64
C LEU A 5 -9.79 6.03 -22.20
N VAL A 6 -8.88 6.04 -21.23
CA VAL A 6 -9.24 6.03 -19.81
C VAL A 6 -9.19 7.44 -19.26
N CYS A 7 -10.27 7.88 -18.60
CA CYS A 7 -10.35 9.23 -18.02
C CYS A 7 -10.60 9.19 -16.51
N ASN A 8 -10.19 10.25 -15.82
CA ASN A 8 -10.48 10.41 -14.39
C ASN A 8 -11.78 11.24 -14.23
N PRO A 9 -12.84 10.68 -13.61
CA PRO A 9 -14.10 11.39 -13.42
C PRO A 9 -13.96 12.72 -12.68
N ARG A 10 -12.99 12.82 -11.75
CA ARG A 10 -12.77 14.04 -10.97
C ARG A 10 -12.17 15.19 -11.78
N ARG A 11 -11.51 14.91 -12.91
CA ARG A 11 -10.90 15.90 -13.79
C ARG A 11 -11.82 16.32 -14.94
N ASN A 12 -12.96 15.65 -15.09
CA ASN A 12 -13.95 15.97 -16.11
C ASN A 12 -15.17 16.59 -15.41
N ALA A 13 -15.24 17.92 -15.40
CA ALA A 13 -16.20 18.70 -14.62
C ALA A 13 -17.68 18.34 -14.94
N LEU A 14 -17.98 18.10 -16.20
CA LEU A 14 -19.33 17.75 -16.67
C LEU A 14 -19.86 16.42 -16.12
N LEU A 15 -18.98 15.52 -15.62
CA LEU A 15 -19.41 14.27 -15.00
C LEU A 15 -19.93 14.45 -13.56
N LYS A 16 -19.76 15.67 -12.99
CA LYS A 16 -20.16 15.94 -11.59
C LYS A 16 -21.56 16.48 -11.44
N GLU A 17 -22.19 16.97 -12.51
CA GLU A 17 -23.49 17.64 -12.47
C GLU A 17 -24.62 16.69 -12.86
N GLY A 18 -25.71 16.69 -12.11
CA GLY A 18 -26.97 16.01 -12.42
C GLY A 18 -27.14 14.63 -11.77
N SER A 19 -28.21 13.94 -12.18
CA SER A 19 -28.59 12.62 -11.68
C SER A 19 -27.50 11.56 -11.96
N LYS A 20 -27.14 10.79 -10.94
CA LYS A 20 -26.17 9.69 -11.04
C LYS A 20 -26.86 8.46 -11.61
N SER A 21 -26.77 8.26 -12.92
CA SER A 21 -27.10 6.97 -13.54
C SER A 21 -26.05 6.63 -14.59
N ASP A 22 -25.76 5.35 -14.75
CA ASP A 22 -24.77 4.86 -15.71
C ASP A 22 -25.05 5.32 -17.14
N LYS A 23 -26.35 5.43 -17.48
CA LYS A 23 -26.79 5.90 -18.79
C LYS A 23 -26.46 7.39 -19.02
N VAL A 24 -26.64 8.24 -17.99
CA VAL A 24 -26.30 9.66 -18.04
C VAL A 24 -24.78 9.85 -18.09
N ASP A 25 -24.04 9.07 -17.32
CA ASP A 25 -22.58 9.13 -17.30
C ASP A 25 -21.98 8.66 -18.63
N ALA A 26 -22.51 7.60 -19.24
CA ALA A 26 -22.10 7.13 -20.56
C ALA A 26 -22.37 8.17 -21.65
N ARG A 27 -23.53 8.84 -21.62
CA ARG A 27 -23.87 9.91 -22.57
C ARG A 27 -22.91 11.09 -22.45
N LYS A 28 -22.66 11.57 -21.22
CA LYS A 28 -21.72 12.69 -20.97
C LYS A 28 -20.31 12.34 -21.39
N LEU A 29 -19.84 11.11 -21.15
CA LEU A 29 -18.55 10.66 -21.64
C LEU A 29 -18.46 10.65 -23.15
N SER A 30 -19.52 10.21 -23.84
CA SER A 30 -19.60 10.23 -25.30
C SER A 30 -19.56 11.66 -25.86
N GLU A 31 -20.31 12.59 -25.27
CA GLU A 31 -20.34 13.99 -25.65
C GLU A 31 -18.93 14.66 -25.46
N LEU A 32 -18.28 14.42 -24.32
CA LEU A 32 -16.92 14.92 -24.05
C LEU A 32 -15.89 14.30 -24.99
N LEU A 33 -16.03 13.02 -25.33
CA LEU A 33 -15.15 12.36 -26.29
C LEU A 33 -15.30 12.96 -27.69
N HIS A 34 -16.53 13.17 -28.12
CA HIS A 34 -16.83 13.77 -29.44
C HIS A 34 -16.36 15.21 -29.54
N ALA A 35 -16.49 15.99 -28.48
CA ALA A 35 -16.03 17.36 -28.40
C ALA A 35 -14.50 17.50 -28.21
N GLY A 36 -13.75 16.40 -28.08
CA GLY A 36 -12.30 16.42 -27.80
C GLY A 36 -11.92 16.97 -26.41
N MET A 37 -12.91 17.13 -25.51
CA MET A 37 -12.74 17.74 -24.19
C MET A 37 -12.38 16.72 -23.10
N LEU A 38 -12.36 15.43 -23.42
CA LEU A 38 -11.98 14.38 -22.50
C LEU A 38 -10.50 14.48 -22.12
N ARG A 39 -10.23 14.65 -20.84
CA ARG A 39 -8.86 14.65 -20.33
C ARG A 39 -8.44 13.22 -19.99
N PRO A 40 -7.64 12.57 -20.84
CA PRO A 40 -7.20 11.20 -20.59
C PRO A 40 -6.27 11.15 -19.37
N VAL A 41 -6.38 10.06 -18.63
CA VAL A 41 -5.34 9.72 -17.65
C VAL A 41 -4.21 9.05 -18.42
N TYR A 42 -3.02 9.60 -18.28
CA TYR A 42 -1.84 9.02 -18.87
C TYR A 42 -1.58 7.64 -18.24
N HIS A 43 -1.87 6.59 -18.98
CA HIS A 43 -1.41 5.25 -18.66
C HIS A 43 -0.01 5.11 -19.21
N VAL A 44 0.96 5.19 -18.30
CA VAL A 44 2.36 4.95 -18.63
C VAL A 44 2.48 3.59 -19.31
N GLU A 45 2.98 3.60 -20.55
CA GLU A 45 3.25 2.38 -21.29
C GLU A 45 4.11 1.44 -20.44
N ASN A 46 3.68 0.23 -20.38
CA ASN A 46 4.23 -1.05 -19.87
C ASN A 46 5.42 -1.06 -18.88
N GLY A 47 6.42 -0.17 -18.99
CA GLY A 47 7.63 -0.22 -18.17
C GLY A 47 7.46 0.16 -16.69
N LEU A 48 6.51 1.03 -16.34
CA LEU A 48 6.31 1.46 -14.94
C LEU A 48 5.15 0.74 -14.24
N ARG A 49 4.36 -0.04 -14.96
CA ARG A 49 3.20 -0.73 -14.37
C ARG A 49 3.62 -1.74 -13.32
N THR A 50 4.58 -2.59 -13.64
CA THR A 50 5.13 -3.59 -12.70
C THR A 50 5.73 -2.92 -11.47
N LEU A 51 6.53 -1.85 -11.65
CA LEU A 51 7.08 -1.09 -10.55
C LEU A 51 5.99 -0.50 -9.65
N ARG A 52 4.92 0.02 -10.26
CA ARG A 52 3.77 0.59 -9.54
C ARG A 52 3.06 -0.45 -8.69
N GLU A 53 2.79 -1.63 -9.24
CA GLU A 53 2.12 -2.70 -8.51
C GLU A 53 2.99 -3.26 -7.37
N LEU A 54 4.28 -3.47 -7.59
CA LEU A 54 5.22 -3.88 -6.54
C LEU A 54 5.31 -2.83 -5.41
N ALA A 55 5.32 -1.54 -5.75
CA ALA A 55 5.36 -0.47 -4.76
C ALA A 55 4.06 -0.38 -3.95
N ARG A 56 2.90 -0.55 -4.59
CA ARG A 56 1.59 -0.63 -3.93
C ARG A 56 1.54 -1.82 -2.98
N THR A 57 1.96 -3.00 -3.45
CA THR A 57 2.02 -4.22 -2.65
C THR A 57 2.91 -4.03 -1.43
N TYR A 58 4.13 -3.52 -1.61
CA TYR A 58 5.04 -3.24 -0.50
C TYR A 58 4.45 -2.24 0.51
N GLN A 59 3.75 -1.22 0.02
CA GLN A 59 3.12 -0.21 0.88
C GLN A 59 1.95 -0.80 1.67
N THR A 60 1.10 -1.60 1.04
CA THR A 60 -0.02 -2.29 1.70
C THR A 60 0.49 -3.20 2.79
N LEU A 61 1.44 -4.09 2.48
CA LEU A 61 2.06 -4.98 3.47
C LEU A 61 2.70 -4.21 4.64
N SER A 62 3.32 -3.05 4.37
CA SER A 62 3.90 -2.22 5.43
C SER A 62 2.84 -1.59 6.32
N LYS A 63 1.72 -1.13 5.76
CA LYS A 63 0.58 -0.60 6.51
C LYS A 63 -0.07 -1.68 7.38
N ASP A 64 -0.28 -2.87 6.82
CA ASP A 64 -0.90 -3.98 7.53
C ASP A 64 -0.01 -4.49 8.65
N LEU A 65 1.30 -4.55 8.43
CA LEU A 65 2.28 -4.86 9.46
C LEU A 65 2.18 -3.88 10.64
N ASN A 66 2.12 -2.57 10.36
CA ASN A 66 1.96 -1.57 11.42
C ASN A 66 0.61 -1.72 12.16
N ARG A 67 -0.47 -2.05 11.44
CA ARG A 67 -1.78 -2.31 12.05
C ARG A 67 -1.73 -3.49 13.00
N VAL A 68 -1.10 -4.60 12.61
CA VAL A 68 -0.95 -5.78 13.48
C VAL A 68 -0.06 -5.47 14.68
N MET A 69 1.05 -4.77 14.49
CA MET A 69 1.90 -4.31 15.59
C MET A 69 1.12 -3.46 16.60
N ASN A 70 0.28 -2.55 16.11
CA ASN A 70 -0.56 -1.74 16.99
C ASN A 70 -1.63 -2.58 17.72
N ARG A 71 -2.23 -3.58 17.05
CA ARG A 71 -3.17 -4.52 17.67
C ARG A 71 -2.53 -5.33 18.80
N ILE A 72 -1.31 -5.80 18.60
CA ILE A 72 -0.55 -6.50 19.65
C ILE A 72 -0.35 -5.59 20.86
N LYS A 73 0.13 -4.36 20.66
CA LYS A 73 0.29 -3.41 21.79
C LYS A 73 -1.03 -3.06 22.47
N ALA A 74 -2.08 -2.85 21.68
CA ALA A 74 -3.40 -2.55 22.21
C ALA A 74 -3.94 -3.71 23.06
N LEU A 75 -3.72 -4.95 22.64
CA LEU A 75 -4.10 -6.14 23.40
C LEU A 75 -3.41 -6.15 24.77
N TYR A 76 -2.09 -6.03 24.83
CA TYR A 76 -1.36 -6.02 26.11
C TYR A 76 -1.81 -4.88 27.02
N ARG A 77 -1.89 -3.66 26.49
CA ARG A 77 -2.35 -2.49 27.25
C ARG A 77 -3.77 -2.60 27.76
N GLY A 78 -4.68 -3.18 26.95
CA GLY A 78 -6.06 -3.43 27.34
C GLY A 78 -6.21 -4.41 28.51
N TRP A 79 -5.18 -5.20 28.78
CA TRP A 79 -5.09 -6.13 29.91
C TRP A 79 -4.13 -5.64 31.03
N GLY A 80 -3.84 -4.33 31.05
CA GLY A 80 -3.00 -3.73 32.09
C GLY A 80 -1.51 -4.07 32.00
N ILE A 81 -1.07 -4.75 30.92
CA ILE A 81 0.33 -5.14 30.76
C ILE A 81 1.09 -4.01 30.07
N ALA A 82 2.03 -3.40 30.77
CA ALA A 82 2.87 -2.32 30.25
C ALA A 82 3.69 -2.82 29.05
N CYS A 83 3.53 -2.15 27.90
CA CYS A 83 4.15 -2.53 26.64
C CYS A 83 4.81 -1.33 25.98
N ALA A 84 6.09 -1.13 26.23
CA ALA A 84 6.93 -0.09 25.63
C ALA A 84 7.93 -0.70 24.62
N GLY A 85 8.49 0.16 23.76
CA GLY A 85 9.55 -0.24 22.84
C GLY A 85 9.12 -1.22 21.75
N THR A 86 10.09 -2.01 21.23
CA THR A 86 9.91 -2.94 20.11
C THR A 86 10.12 -4.40 20.50
N GLN A 87 10.49 -4.67 21.74
CA GLN A 87 10.78 -6.03 22.23
C GLN A 87 9.59 -6.97 22.10
N VAL A 88 8.37 -6.46 22.33
CA VAL A 88 7.12 -7.20 22.16
C VAL A 88 6.96 -7.84 20.78
N TYR A 89 7.64 -7.33 19.75
CA TYR A 89 7.57 -7.86 18.37
C TYR A 89 8.69 -8.82 18.03
N ALA A 90 9.67 -9.00 18.91
CA ALA A 90 10.83 -9.82 18.66
C ALA A 90 10.54 -11.30 18.98
N PRO A 91 10.77 -12.24 18.04
CA PRO A 91 10.46 -13.66 18.26
C PRO A 91 11.09 -14.24 19.52
N ARG A 92 12.33 -13.81 19.85
CA ARG A 92 13.07 -14.31 21.02
C ARG A 92 12.41 -14.03 22.38
N TYR A 93 11.58 -12.98 22.45
CA TYR A 93 10.88 -12.61 23.69
C TYR A 93 9.40 -12.98 23.67
N ARG A 94 8.93 -13.67 22.62
CA ARG A 94 7.51 -13.93 22.41
C ARG A 94 6.90 -14.75 23.54
N GLU A 95 7.58 -15.80 23.95
CA GLU A 95 7.12 -16.66 25.02
C GLU A 95 6.98 -15.89 26.34
N GLU A 96 7.99 -15.09 26.70
CA GLU A 96 7.94 -14.23 27.88
C GLU A 96 6.74 -13.27 27.86
N TRP A 97 6.43 -12.70 26.69
CA TRP A 97 5.26 -11.82 26.55
C TRP A 97 3.95 -12.58 26.63
N LEU A 98 3.84 -13.78 26.06
CA LEU A 98 2.64 -14.61 26.13
C LEU A 98 2.34 -15.08 27.57
N GLN A 99 3.37 -15.39 28.35
CA GLN A 99 3.23 -15.80 29.75
C GLN A 99 2.66 -14.68 30.65
N LYS A 100 2.82 -13.40 30.28
CA LYS A 100 2.21 -12.28 31.01
C LYS A 100 0.68 -12.22 30.88
N ILE A 101 0.10 -12.99 29.96
CA ILE A 101 -1.34 -13.06 29.73
C ILE A 101 -1.90 -14.29 30.46
N GLU A 102 -2.65 -14.08 31.52
CA GLU A 102 -3.25 -15.17 32.31
C GLU A 102 -4.43 -15.82 31.58
N HIS A 103 -5.29 -15.02 30.94
CA HIS A 103 -6.50 -15.51 30.30
C HIS A 103 -6.22 -16.26 28.99
N ALA A 104 -6.57 -17.56 28.93
CA ALA A 104 -6.25 -18.44 27.80
C ALA A 104 -6.74 -17.93 26.44
N GLY A 105 -7.96 -17.43 26.35
CA GLY A 105 -8.52 -16.90 25.10
C GLY A 105 -7.81 -15.64 24.61
N VAL A 106 -7.32 -14.78 25.52
CA VAL A 106 -6.54 -13.60 25.19
C VAL A 106 -5.14 -13.99 24.72
N ARG A 107 -4.54 -14.97 25.38
CA ARG A 107 -3.25 -15.56 24.98
C ARG A 107 -3.35 -16.13 23.56
N ARG A 108 -4.38 -16.93 23.28
CA ARG A 108 -4.61 -17.47 21.93
C ARG A 108 -4.77 -16.37 20.88
N ARG A 109 -5.48 -15.28 21.19
CA ARG A 109 -5.60 -14.13 20.31
C ARG A 109 -4.25 -13.44 20.04
N ALA A 110 -3.40 -13.35 21.06
CA ALA A 110 -2.04 -12.80 20.92
C ALA A 110 -1.18 -13.67 19.99
N GLU A 111 -1.24 -15.00 20.16
CA GLU A 111 -0.55 -15.97 19.29
C GLU A 111 -0.93 -15.77 17.82
N LEU A 112 -2.23 -15.68 17.51
CA LEU A 112 -2.72 -15.45 16.16
C LEU A 112 -2.24 -14.11 15.58
N PHE A 113 -2.15 -13.06 16.40
CA PHE A 113 -1.56 -11.80 15.94
C PHE A 113 -0.06 -11.91 15.67
N TYR A 114 0.68 -12.71 16.42
CA TYR A 114 2.08 -12.98 16.15
C TYR A 114 2.27 -13.80 14.87
N GLU A 115 1.45 -14.81 14.63
CA GLU A 115 1.45 -15.57 13.37
C GLU A 115 1.20 -14.63 12.17
N GLN A 116 0.20 -13.75 12.27
CA GLN A 116 -0.10 -12.75 11.25
C GLN A 116 1.09 -11.78 11.05
N LEU A 117 1.73 -11.34 12.13
CA LEU A 117 2.91 -10.47 12.09
C LEU A 117 4.05 -11.11 11.32
N ASP A 118 4.33 -12.39 11.59
CA ASP A 118 5.42 -13.12 10.95
C ASP A 118 5.14 -13.39 9.48
N GLY A 119 3.91 -13.75 9.13
CA GLY A 119 3.48 -13.89 7.74
C GLY A 119 3.65 -12.61 6.94
N LEU A 120 3.21 -11.46 7.50
CA LEU A 120 3.38 -10.16 6.85
C LEU A 120 4.85 -9.73 6.73
N LYS A 121 5.69 -10.03 7.73
CA LYS A 121 7.15 -9.79 7.65
C LYS A 121 7.78 -10.63 6.54
N ALA A 122 7.38 -11.90 6.41
CA ALA A 122 7.88 -12.79 5.37
C ALA A 122 7.49 -12.29 3.97
N LEU A 123 6.22 -11.94 3.76
CA LEU A 123 5.74 -11.39 2.50
C LEU A 123 6.46 -10.08 2.13
N ARG A 124 6.59 -9.15 3.07
CA ARG A 124 7.32 -7.90 2.83
C ARG A 124 8.80 -8.14 2.49
N ARG A 125 9.43 -9.16 3.11
CA ARG A 125 10.81 -9.55 2.80
C ARG A 125 10.94 -10.08 1.37
N LYS A 126 9.95 -10.82 0.85
CA LYS A 126 9.93 -11.30 -0.53
C LYS A 126 9.76 -10.16 -1.53
N VAL A 127 8.79 -9.27 -1.33
CA VAL A 127 8.48 -8.18 -2.28
C VAL A 127 9.58 -7.11 -2.32
N ARG A 128 10.32 -6.90 -1.24
CA ARG A 128 11.35 -5.86 -1.15
C ARG A 128 12.45 -5.97 -2.23
N PRO A 129 13.12 -7.12 -2.42
CA PRO A 129 14.13 -7.27 -3.47
C PRO A 129 13.54 -7.13 -4.87
N GLU A 130 12.34 -7.65 -5.13
CA GLU A 130 11.66 -7.52 -6.41
C GLU A 130 11.39 -6.05 -6.76
N LEU A 131 10.86 -5.28 -5.81
CA LEU A 131 10.65 -3.84 -5.95
C LEU A 131 11.97 -3.10 -6.25
N LEU A 132 13.04 -3.44 -5.56
CA LEU A 132 14.35 -2.82 -5.76
C LEU A 132 14.96 -3.21 -7.11
N ALA A 133 14.83 -4.46 -7.54
CA ALA A 133 15.31 -4.93 -8.83
C ALA A 133 14.58 -4.19 -9.97
N GLU A 134 13.25 -4.13 -9.90
CA GLU A 134 12.45 -3.42 -10.89
C GLU A 134 12.78 -1.92 -10.92
N SER A 135 12.93 -1.29 -9.76
CA SER A 135 13.24 0.14 -9.68
C SER A 135 14.58 0.53 -10.32
N ARG A 136 15.56 -0.38 -10.31
CA ARG A 136 16.90 -0.14 -10.91
C ARG A 136 16.86 -0.03 -12.44
N LYS A 137 15.84 -0.60 -13.10
CA LYS A 137 15.65 -0.51 -14.55
C LYS A 137 15.33 0.91 -15.00
N HIS A 138 14.89 1.80 -14.10
CA HIS A 138 14.41 3.14 -14.42
C HIS A 138 15.46 4.21 -14.11
N LYS A 139 15.86 5.00 -15.14
CA LYS A 139 16.84 6.09 -15.02
C LYS A 139 16.50 7.09 -13.91
N ALA A 140 15.22 7.44 -13.75
CA ALA A 140 14.80 8.40 -12.74
C ALA A 140 14.98 7.88 -11.30
N THR A 141 14.92 6.59 -11.04
CA THR A 141 15.24 6.05 -9.71
C THR A 141 16.71 6.31 -9.37
N LYS A 142 17.60 6.22 -10.36
CA LYS A 142 19.02 6.54 -10.18
C LYS A 142 19.21 8.03 -9.82
N LEU A 143 18.46 8.93 -10.46
CA LEU A 143 18.51 10.37 -10.17
C LEU A 143 17.96 10.68 -8.77
N LEU A 144 16.81 10.10 -8.42
CA LEU A 144 16.20 10.29 -7.09
C LEU A 144 17.10 9.83 -5.94
N ARG A 145 17.90 8.78 -6.15
CA ARG A 145 18.86 8.30 -5.16
C ARG A 145 20.05 9.23 -4.91
N LYS A 146 20.31 10.20 -5.80
CA LYS A 146 21.32 11.23 -5.57
C LYS A 146 20.85 12.32 -4.59
N ILE A 147 19.54 12.41 -4.35
CA ILE A 147 18.97 13.37 -3.41
C ILE A 147 19.21 12.87 -1.98
N PRO A 148 19.80 13.69 -1.10
CA PRO A 148 19.97 13.35 0.30
C PRO A 148 18.66 12.91 0.95
N CYS A 149 18.70 11.96 1.88
CA CYS A 149 17.54 11.41 2.59
C CYS A 149 16.53 10.61 1.75
N ILE A 150 16.76 10.42 0.44
CA ILE A 150 15.95 9.52 -0.38
C ILE A 150 16.62 8.15 -0.49
N GLY A 151 16.23 7.24 0.41
CA GLY A 151 16.66 5.84 0.35
C GLY A 151 16.01 5.06 -0.81
N PRO A 152 16.53 3.87 -1.13
CA PRO A 152 16.12 3.10 -2.32
C PRO A 152 14.61 2.78 -2.36
N ILE A 153 13.99 2.46 -1.25
CA ILE A 153 12.54 2.20 -1.17
C ILE A 153 11.74 3.49 -1.42
N ARG A 154 12.18 4.63 -0.86
CA ARG A 154 11.52 5.91 -1.09
C ARG A 154 11.63 6.31 -2.57
N ALA A 155 12.81 6.18 -3.16
CA ALA A 155 13.03 6.45 -4.59
C ALA A 155 12.14 5.59 -5.50
N ALA A 156 12.00 4.29 -5.20
CA ALA A 156 11.12 3.39 -5.93
C ALA A 156 9.64 3.78 -5.85
N ARG A 157 9.22 4.44 -4.76
CA ARG A 157 7.81 4.85 -4.51
C ARG A 157 7.47 6.24 -5.03
N THR A 158 8.40 7.20 -5.00
CA THR A 158 8.14 8.63 -5.24
C THR A 158 7.56 8.90 -6.64
N ARG A 159 7.92 8.11 -7.65
CA ARG A 159 7.46 8.29 -9.03
C ARG A 159 6.05 7.77 -9.33
N LEU A 160 5.36 7.20 -8.36
CA LEU A 160 4.12 6.44 -8.56
C LEU A 160 2.86 7.24 -8.21
N PHE A 161 3.03 8.42 -7.62
CA PHE A 161 1.94 9.25 -7.08
C PHE A 161 1.86 10.65 -7.69
N GLY A 162 2.54 10.87 -8.80
CA GLY A 162 2.41 12.08 -9.64
C GLY A 162 1.35 11.92 -10.72
#